data_23b53b5c497cfff919ba48ab6f031acf
#
_entry.id   23b53b5c497cfff919ba48ab6f031acf
#
_cell.length_a   1.000
_cell.length_b   1.000
_cell.length_c   1.000
_cell.angle_alpha   90.00
_cell.angle_beta   90.00
_cell.angle_gamma   90.00
#
_symmetry.space_group_name_H-M   'P 1'
#
loop_
_entity.id
_entity.type
_entity.pdbx_description
1 polymer ?
#
loop_
_entity_poly.entity_id
_entity_poly.type
_entity_poly.pdbx_seq_one_letter_code
_entity_poly.pdbx_strand_id
1 'polypeptide(L)'
;MKKFTKPIRKIPTLKDSLPINTIPEMIEFTVNHNGQNLAFLTPREGNIYQITYNQVFEQIKKLARHLRELGIEKGDHVAILGENRPEWSISFFAVAWIGAVAIPLDARASLEDQKFILTFSSAKAIILSGSFYSNLSACSNELKDLKHIVLMDKIDDISKKYSGGIEREDIAPDDLLEILFTSGTTGDPKGVMLSHGNIMSNVSDIYRIIEYGPSDRAFSILPIH
;
A
#
# COMPACT_ATOMS: atom_id res chain seq x y z
N MET A 1 -30.60 24.13 17.82
CA MET A 1 -29.24 23.95 17.27
C MET A 1 -28.26 23.82 18.43
N LYS A 2 -27.74 22.61 18.73
CA LYS A 2 -26.68 22.41 19.72
C LYS A 2 -25.35 22.80 19.08
N LYS A 3 -24.70 23.84 19.59
CA LYS A 3 -23.36 24.24 19.19
C LYS A 3 -22.37 23.12 19.58
N PHE A 4 -21.78 22.49 18.57
CA PHE A 4 -20.63 21.63 18.76
C PHE A 4 -19.40 22.53 19.02
N THR A 5 -19.16 22.88 20.27
CA THR A 5 -17.91 23.48 20.71
C THR A 5 -17.11 22.41 21.46
N LYS A 6 -16.45 21.49 20.76
CA LYS A 6 -15.31 20.81 21.36
C LYS A 6 -14.18 21.83 21.45
N PRO A 7 -13.48 21.94 22.60
CA PRO A 7 -12.31 22.81 22.68
C PRO A 7 -11.27 22.31 21.66
N ILE A 8 -10.69 23.24 20.89
CA ILE A 8 -9.53 22.95 20.05
C ILE A 8 -8.42 22.52 21.03
N ARG A 9 -8.08 21.22 21.03
CA ARG A 9 -6.97 20.71 21.84
C ARG A 9 -5.67 21.35 21.35
N LYS A 10 -4.78 21.67 22.30
CA LYS A 10 -3.43 22.12 21.98
C LYS A 10 -2.75 21.11 21.09
N ILE A 11 -2.30 21.53 19.91
CA ILE A 11 -1.45 20.74 19.03
C ILE A 11 -0.23 20.30 19.84
N PRO A 12 0.07 18.97 19.93
CA PRO A 12 1.28 18.52 20.60
C PRO A 12 2.50 19.20 20.01
N THR A 13 3.40 19.66 20.87
CA THR A 13 4.65 20.28 20.39
C THR A 13 5.55 19.22 19.75
N LEU A 14 6.32 19.59 18.74
CA LEU A 14 7.21 18.74 17.93
C LEU A 14 8.16 17.79 18.72
N LYS A 15 8.25 17.95 20.04
CA LYS A 15 9.08 17.11 20.93
C LYS A 15 8.56 15.67 21.08
N ASP A 16 7.32 15.41 20.76
CA ASP A 16 6.69 14.09 20.91
C ASP A 16 6.62 13.31 19.57
N SER A 17 7.24 13.80 18.52
CA SER A 17 7.34 13.07 17.25
C SER A 17 8.35 11.93 17.39
N LEU A 18 7.85 10.71 17.26
CA LEU A 18 8.70 9.54 17.13
C LEU A 18 9.58 9.69 15.87
N PRO A 19 10.84 9.27 15.90
CA PRO A 19 11.72 9.31 14.76
C PRO A 19 11.35 8.20 13.76
N ILE A 20 10.16 8.31 13.16
CA ILE A 20 9.62 7.40 12.14
C ILE A 20 9.63 8.19 10.83
N ASN A 21 10.51 7.78 9.93
CA ASN A 21 10.76 8.53 8.69
C ASN A 21 10.42 7.72 7.45
N THR A 22 10.15 6.43 7.60
CA THR A 22 9.84 5.53 6.48
C THR A 22 8.59 4.69 6.77
N ILE A 23 7.92 4.22 5.72
CA ILE A 23 6.74 3.36 5.84
C ILE A 23 7.06 2.05 6.59
N PRO A 24 8.16 1.33 6.31
CA PRO A 24 8.50 0.14 7.09
C PRO A 24 8.68 0.41 8.59
N GLU A 25 9.33 1.51 8.98
CA GLU A 25 9.45 1.90 10.39
C GLU A 25 8.09 2.17 11.04
N MET A 26 7.16 2.81 10.31
CA MET A 26 5.79 3.04 10.77
C MET A 26 5.06 1.71 11.01
N ILE A 27 5.23 0.75 10.12
CA ILE A 27 4.62 -0.58 10.25
C ILE A 27 5.17 -1.29 11.50
N GLU A 28 6.49 -1.35 11.67
CA GLU A 28 7.15 -1.96 12.83
C GLU A 28 6.68 -1.31 14.14
N PHE A 29 6.67 0.02 14.17
CA PHE A 29 6.19 0.75 15.33
C PHE A 29 4.74 0.40 15.66
N THR A 30 3.87 0.40 14.66
CA THR A 30 2.44 0.09 14.84
C THR A 30 2.23 -1.31 15.38
N VAL A 31 2.94 -2.28 14.84
CA VAL A 31 2.83 -3.69 15.26
C VAL A 31 3.36 -3.89 16.67
N ASN A 32 4.50 -3.29 17.01
CA ASN A 32 5.09 -3.40 18.34
C ASN A 32 4.18 -2.83 19.46
N HIS A 33 3.37 -1.82 19.15
CA HIS A 33 2.49 -1.17 20.13
C HIS A 33 1.04 -1.67 20.08
N ASN A 34 0.57 -2.11 18.90
CA ASN A 34 -0.84 -2.41 18.66
C ASN A 34 -1.08 -3.77 17.98
N GLY A 35 -0.10 -4.66 17.96
CA GLY A 35 -0.11 -5.90 17.18
C GLY A 35 -1.34 -6.78 17.36
N GLN A 36 -1.92 -6.83 18.56
CA GLN A 36 -3.12 -7.62 18.85
C GLN A 36 -4.43 -6.89 18.49
N ASN A 37 -4.39 -5.59 18.19
CA ASN A 37 -5.58 -4.83 17.83
C ASN A 37 -6.01 -5.17 16.38
N LEU A 38 -7.30 -4.97 16.10
CA LEU A 38 -7.83 -5.15 14.75
C LEU A 38 -7.29 -4.05 13.81
N ALA A 39 -6.69 -4.48 12.70
CA ALA A 39 -6.24 -3.61 11.63
C ALA A 39 -7.36 -3.40 10.59
N PHE A 40 -8.01 -4.48 10.16
CA PHE A 40 -9.08 -4.42 9.18
C PHE A 40 -10.31 -5.21 9.62
N LEU A 41 -11.48 -4.65 9.24
CA LEU A 41 -12.77 -5.32 9.28
C LEU A 41 -13.40 -5.15 7.88
N THR A 42 -13.70 -6.25 7.22
CA THR A 42 -14.29 -6.22 5.88
C THR A 42 -15.37 -7.27 5.72
N PRO A 43 -16.51 -6.97 5.06
CA PRO A 43 -17.50 -7.97 4.73
C PRO A 43 -16.92 -9.00 3.74
N ARG A 44 -17.10 -10.29 4.01
CA ARG A 44 -16.79 -11.40 3.09
C ARG A 44 -17.87 -12.47 3.20
N GLU A 45 -18.51 -12.81 2.10
CA GLU A 45 -19.49 -13.92 2.02
C GLU A 45 -20.54 -13.91 3.15
N GLY A 46 -21.06 -12.74 3.47
CA GLY A 46 -22.05 -12.58 4.53
C GLY A 46 -21.52 -12.54 5.97
N ASN A 47 -20.21 -12.72 6.15
CA ASN A 47 -19.51 -12.60 7.44
C ASN A 47 -18.63 -11.36 7.49
N ILE A 48 -18.20 -10.97 8.69
CA ILE A 48 -17.20 -9.92 8.88
C ILE A 48 -15.84 -10.61 9.07
N TYR A 49 -14.98 -10.48 8.06
CA TYR A 49 -13.58 -10.87 8.17
C TYR A 49 -12.83 -9.84 9.01
N GLN A 50 -12.07 -10.33 9.96
CA GLN A 50 -11.28 -9.50 10.88
C GLN A 50 -9.83 -9.97 10.88
N ILE A 51 -8.90 -9.01 10.82
CA ILE A 51 -7.48 -9.31 10.84
C ILE A 51 -6.75 -8.31 11.73
N THR A 52 -5.85 -8.80 12.59
CA THR A 52 -5.04 -7.98 13.50
C THR A 52 -3.81 -7.40 12.80
N TYR A 53 -3.18 -6.37 13.42
CA TYR A 53 -1.92 -5.82 12.91
C TYR A 53 -0.80 -6.87 12.83
N ASN A 54 -0.70 -7.79 13.80
CA ASN A 54 0.27 -8.90 13.73
C ASN A 54 0.03 -9.80 12.51
N GLN A 55 -1.22 -10.14 12.23
CA GLN A 55 -1.55 -10.99 11.08
C GLN A 55 -1.26 -10.27 9.75
N VAL A 56 -1.61 -8.99 9.66
CA VAL A 56 -1.27 -8.14 8.49
C VAL A 56 0.25 -8.08 8.31
N PHE A 57 1.00 -7.88 9.38
CA PHE A 57 2.46 -7.81 9.33
C PHE A 57 3.11 -9.11 8.84
N GLU A 58 2.62 -10.25 9.31
CA GLU A 58 3.09 -11.54 8.81
C GLU A 58 2.79 -11.72 7.31
N GLN A 59 1.62 -11.29 6.83
CA GLN A 59 1.29 -11.34 5.41
C GLN A 59 2.18 -10.39 4.58
N ILE A 60 2.45 -9.17 5.09
CA ILE A 60 3.37 -8.21 4.47
C ILE A 60 4.74 -8.84 4.27
N LYS A 61 5.36 -9.39 5.33
CA LYS A 61 6.70 -9.97 5.28
C LYS A 61 6.78 -11.19 4.36
N LYS A 62 5.74 -12.01 4.33
CA LYS A 62 5.68 -13.21 3.48
C LYS A 62 5.45 -12.86 2.01
N LEU A 63 4.59 -11.87 1.73
CA LEU A 63 4.41 -11.35 0.37
C LEU A 63 5.69 -10.65 -0.12
N ALA A 64 6.35 -9.88 0.72
CA ALA A 64 7.65 -9.27 0.45
C ALA A 64 8.70 -10.33 0.09
N ARG A 65 8.75 -11.45 0.84
CA ARG A 65 9.60 -12.59 0.51
C ARG A 65 9.25 -13.17 -0.86
N HIS A 66 7.97 -13.35 -1.15
CA HIS A 66 7.53 -13.85 -2.45
C HIS A 66 7.98 -12.94 -3.60
N LEU A 67 7.84 -11.62 -3.43
CA LEU A 67 8.31 -10.66 -4.43
C LEU A 67 9.84 -10.74 -4.65
N ARG A 68 10.63 -10.91 -3.58
CA ARG A 68 12.07 -11.15 -3.69
C ARG A 68 12.41 -12.44 -4.45
N GLU A 69 11.68 -13.52 -4.21
CA GLU A 69 11.87 -14.79 -4.94
C GLU A 69 11.48 -14.66 -6.43
N LEU A 70 10.59 -13.74 -6.78
CA LEU A 70 10.30 -13.35 -8.16
C LEU A 70 11.36 -12.43 -8.79
N GLY A 71 12.41 -12.04 -8.04
CA GLY A 71 13.50 -11.18 -8.51
C GLY A 71 13.16 -9.69 -8.48
N ILE A 72 12.19 -9.26 -7.67
CA ILE A 72 11.92 -7.84 -7.43
C ILE A 72 12.93 -7.31 -6.41
N GLU A 73 13.65 -6.27 -6.77
CA GLU A 73 14.70 -5.65 -5.96
C GLU A 73 14.33 -4.22 -5.53
N LYS A 74 15.13 -3.63 -4.64
CA LYS A 74 15.00 -2.22 -4.25
C LYS A 74 15.06 -1.33 -5.50
N GLY A 75 14.11 -0.40 -5.60
CA GLY A 75 13.97 0.52 -6.73
C GLY A 75 13.21 -0.04 -7.93
N ASP A 76 12.87 -1.33 -7.97
CA ASP A 76 12.03 -1.89 -9.02
C ASP A 76 10.59 -1.40 -8.88
N HIS A 77 9.89 -1.21 -9.99
CA HIS A 77 8.52 -0.75 -10.02
C HIS A 77 7.54 -1.92 -9.98
N VAL A 78 6.60 -1.85 -9.04
CA VAL A 78 5.54 -2.85 -8.86
C VAL A 78 4.18 -2.18 -8.89
N ALA A 79 3.38 -2.48 -9.89
CA ALA A 79 2.04 -1.94 -10.01
C ALA A 79 1.07 -2.62 -9.04
N ILE A 80 0.05 -1.87 -8.57
CA ILE A 80 -0.98 -2.38 -7.67
C ILE A 80 -2.34 -1.96 -8.22
N LEU A 81 -3.21 -2.94 -8.51
CA LEU A 81 -4.53 -2.70 -9.11
C LEU A 81 -5.60 -3.51 -8.39
N GLY A 82 -6.52 -2.84 -7.73
CA GLY A 82 -7.60 -3.52 -7.03
C GLY A 82 -8.59 -2.56 -6.37
N GLU A 83 -9.67 -3.11 -5.91
CA GLU A 83 -10.68 -2.44 -5.10
C GLU A 83 -10.12 -2.17 -3.69
N ASN A 84 -10.82 -1.32 -2.90
CA ASN A 84 -10.52 -1.13 -1.49
C ASN A 84 -10.71 -2.45 -0.72
N ARG A 85 -9.61 -3.07 -0.35
CA ARG A 85 -9.57 -4.34 0.39
C ARG A 85 -8.27 -4.45 1.20
N PRO A 86 -8.23 -5.24 2.27
CA PRO A 86 -7.03 -5.41 3.08
C PRO A 86 -5.79 -5.81 2.28
N GLU A 87 -5.97 -6.67 1.27
CA GLU A 87 -4.88 -7.18 0.44
C GLU A 87 -4.24 -6.09 -0.42
N TRP A 88 -4.96 -5.03 -0.76
CA TRP A 88 -4.38 -3.86 -1.43
C TRP A 88 -3.33 -3.18 -0.52
N SER A 89 -3.71 -2.90 0.73
CA SER A 89 -2.79 -2.29 1.70
C SER A 89 -1.62 -3.21 2.03
N ILE A 90 -1.87 -4.52 2.18
CA ILE A 90 -0.82 -5.53 2.38
C ILE A 90 0.16 -5.53 1.20
N SER A 91 -0.34 -5.43 -0.03
CA SER A 91 0.48 -5.35 -1.24
C SER A 91 1.36 -4.11 -1.26
N PHE A 92 0.78 -2.95 -0.99
CA PHE A 92 1.51 -1.68 -0.93
C PHE A 92 2.63 -1.72 0.12
N PHE A 93 2.31 -2.19 1.32
CA PHE A 93 3.28 -2.31 2.40
C PHE A 93 4.36 -3.37 2.12
N ALA A 94 4.03 -4.47 1.43
CA ALA A 94 5.01 -5.47 1.05
C ALA A 94 6.01 -4.93 0.00
N VAL A 95 5.53 -4.14 -0.96
CA VAL A 95 6.37 -3.43 -1.94
C VAL A 95 7.29 -2.44 -1.22
N ALA A 96 6.74 -1.62 -0.32
CA ALA A 96 7.51 -0.69 0.49
C ALA A 96 8.53 -1.39 1.39
N TRP A 97 8.20 -2.59 1.92
CA TRP A 97 9.07 -3.36 2.81
C TRP A 97 10.39 -3.77 2.17
N ILE A 98 10.36 -4.07 0.89
CA ILE A 98 11.56 -4.44 0.10
C ILE A 98 12.19 -3.24 -0.61
N GLY A 99 11.74 -2.01 -0.36
CA GLY A 99 12.27 -0.81 -1.01
C GLY A 99 11.95 -0.74 -2.51
N ALA A 100 11.00 -1.51 -3.00
CA ALA A 100 10.48 -1.36 -4.36
C ALA A 100 9.51 -0.19 -4.42
N VAL A 101 9.27 0.34 -5.61
CA VAL A 101 8.42 1.52 -5.85
C VAL A 101 7.02 1.08 -6.25
N ALA A 102 6.03 1.48 -5.49
CA ALA A 102 4.63 1.20 -5.81
C ALA A 102 4.12 2.09 -6.95
N ILE A 103 3.37 1.49 -7.88
CA ILE A 103 2.65 2.18 -8.96
C ILE A 103 1.15 1.89 -8.78
N PRO A 104 0.45 2.65 -7.94
CA PRO A 104 -1.00 2.50 -7.76
C PRO A 104 -1.73 2.82 -9.07
N LEU A 105 -2.64 1.93 -9.48
CA LEU A 105 -3.47 2.10 -10.67
C LEU A 105 -4.94 2.33 -10.27
N ASP A 106 -5.58 3.32 -10.90
CA ASP A 106 -7.03 3.52 -10.72
C ASP A 106 -7.81 2.32 -11.29
N ALA A 107 -8.55 1.65 -10.42
CA ALA A 107 -9.42 0.52 -10.79
C ALA A 107 -10.54 0.91 -11.79
N ARG A 108 -10.83 2.22 -11.92
CA ARG A 108 -11.83 2.77 -12.86
C ARG A 108 -11.21 3.26 -14.17
N ALA A 109 -9.87 3.30 -14.25
CA ALA A 109 -9.18 3.70 -15.47
C ALA A 109 -9.44 2.69 -16.59
N SER A 110 -9.39 3.16 -17.83
CA SER A 110 -9.50 2.29 -19.00
C SER A 110 -8.32 1.30 -19.08
N LEU A 111 -8.52 0.18 -19.75
CA LEU A 111 -7.44 -0.78 -19.98
C LEU A 111 -6.26 -0.14 -20.72
N GLU A 112 -6.53 0.78 -21.65
CA GLU A 112 -5.48 1.49 -22.40
C GLU A 112 -4.66 2.41 -21.49
N ASP A 113 -5.31 3.12 -20.54
CA ASP A 113 -4.60 3.94 -19.56
C ASP A 113 -3.76 3.07 -18.61
N GLN A 114 -4.30 1.93 -18.16
CA GLN A 114 -3.56 0.98 -17.34
C GLN A 114 -2.33 0.44 -18.08
N LYS A 115 -2.47 0.04 -19.36
CA LYS A 115 -1.36 -0.39 -20.21
C LYS A 115 -0.32 0.71 -20.42
N PHE A 116 -0.78 1.94 -20.66
CA PHE A 116 0.10 3.09 -20.79
C PHE A 116 0.96 3.27 -19.55
N ILE A 117 0.35 3.28 -18.35
CA ILE A 117 1.06 3.46 -17.08
C ILE A 117 2.05 2.32 -16.84
N LEU A 118 1.63 1.05 -17.07
CA LEU A 118 2.49 -0.11 -16.91
C LEU A 118 3.72 -0.06 -17.81
N THR A 119 3.54 0.36 -19.06
CA THR A 119 4.63 0.50 -20.04
C THR A 119 5.54 1.68 -19.68
N PHE A 120 4.93 2.85 -19.40
CA PHE A 120 5.67 4.07 -19.10
C PHE A 120 6.50 3.94 -17.80
N SER A 121 5.95 3.28 -16.80
CA SER A 121 6.64 3.03 -15.53
C SER A 121 7.64 1.87 -15.62
N SER A 122 7.69 1.11 -16.69
CA SER A 122 8.48 -0.13 -16.80
C SER A 122 8.25 -1.07 -15.61
N ALA A 123 6.98 -1.24 -15.20
CA ALA A 123 6.62 -2.07 -14.06
C ALA A 123 7.05 -3.53 -14.31
N LYS A 124 7.87 -4.08 -13.42
CA LYS A 124 8.34 -5.48 -13.50
C LYS A 124 7.30 -6.49 -13.03
N ALA A 125 6.46 -6.09 -12.10
CA ALA A 125 5.38 -6.93 -11.57
C ALA A 125 4.11 -6.11 -11.38
N ILE A 126 2.98 -6.80 -11.36
CA ILE A 126 1.70 -6.24 -10.92
C ILE A 126 1.06 -7.16 -9.88
N ILE A 127 0.56 -6.57 -8.80
CA ILE A 127 -0.28 -7.24 -7.80
C ILE A 127 -1.70 -6.74 -8.04
N LEU A 128 -2.62 -7.64 -8.40
CA LEU A 128 -3.97 -7.23 -8.79
C LEU A 128 -5.06 -8.13 -8.21
N SER A 129 -6.28 -7.61 -8.07
CA SER A 129 -7.42 -8.44 -7.71
C SER A 129 -7.90 -9.25 -8.92
N GLY A 130 -8.48 -10.44 -8.66
CA GLY A 130 -8.88 -11.38 -9.69
C GLY A 130 -9.85 -10.83 -10.72
N SER A 131 -10.63 -9.79 -10.37
CA SER A 131 -11.56 -9.09 -11.25
C SER A 131 -10.87 -8.43 -12.47
N PHE A 132 -9.59 -8.06 -12.33
CA PHE A 132 -8.80 -7.41 -13.41
C PHE A 132 -7.91 -8.39 -14.18
N TYR A 133 -7.79 -9.64 -13.71
CA TYR A 133 -6.83 -10.59 -14.26
C TYR A 133 -7.05 -10.89 -15.75
N SER A 134 -8.29 -11.16 -16.15
CA SER A 134 -8.60 -11.55 -17.54
C SER A 134 -8.19 -10.47 -18.55
N ASN A 135 -8.45 -9.21 -18.23
CA ASN A 135 -8.16 -8.09 -19.12
C ASN A 135 -6.64 -7.88 -19.30
N LEU A 136 -5.90 -7.88 -18.18
CA LEU A 136 -4.46 -7.68 -18.21
C LEU A 136 -3.68 -8.88 -18.74
N SER A 137 -4.11 -10.09 -18.44
CA SER A 137 -3.45 -11.30 -18.96
C SER A 137 -3.59 -11.41 -20.48
N ALA A 138 -4.71 -10.98 -21.06
CA ALA A 138 -4.92 -10.99 -22.50
C ALA A 138 -3.95 -10.05 -23.27
N CYS A 139 -3.48 -8.97 -22.64
CA CYS A 139 -2.52 -8.02 -23.25
C CYS A 139 -1.09 -8.15 -22.70
N SER A 140 -0.79 -9.18 -21.92
CA SER A 140 0.54 -9.36 -21.30
C SER A 140 1.69 -9.37 -22.31
N ASN A 141 1.47 -9.87 -23.51
CA ASN A 141 2.47 -9.87 -24.59
C ASN A 141 2.87 -8.46 -25.07
N GLU A 142 2.03 -7.46 -24.82
CA GLU A 142 2.30 -6.06 -25.17
C GLU A 142 3.13 -5.36 -24.08
N LEU A 143 3.14 -5.88 -22.85
CA LEU A 143 3.79 -5.33 -21.68
C LEU A 143 5.16 -5.97 -21.47
N LYS A 144 6.16 -5.54 -22.24
CA LYS A 144 7.48 -6.19 -22.34
C LYS A 144 8.24 -6.27 -21.02
N ASP A 145 8.09 -5.28 -20.14
CA ASP A 145 8.79 -5.21 -18.86
C ASP A 145 8.05 -5.98 -17.77
N LEU A 146 6.75 -6.20 -17.92
CA LEU A 146 5.91 -6.90 -16.96
C LEU A 146 6.18 -8.42 -16.99
N LYS A 147 6.88 -8.91 -16.00
CA LYS A 147 7.31 -10.33 -15.92
C LYS A 147 6.40 -11.16 -15.01
N HIS A 148 5.76 -10.53 -14.02
CA HIS A 148 5.03 -11.25 -12.98
C HIS A 148 3.67 -10.64 -12.73
N ILE A 149 2.66 -11.51 -12.63
CA ILE A 149 1.30 -11.16 -12.19
C ILE A 149 1.02 -11.92 -10.90
N VAL A 150 0.79 -11.20 -9.81
CA VAL A 150 0.45 -11.75 -8.50
C VAL A 150 -1.01 -11.43 -8.18
N LEU A 151 -1.79 -12.44 -7.80
CA LEU A 151 -3.19 -12.23 -7.46
C LEU A 151 -3.35 -11.88 -5.98
N MET A 152 -4.02 -10.77 -5.68
CA MET A 152 -4.39 -10.39 -4.30
C MET A 152 -5.19 -11.49 -3.61
N ASP A 153 -6.07 -12.16 -4.36
CA ASP A 153 -6.90 -13.25 -3.87
C ASP A 153 -6.10 -14.49 -3.44
N LYS A 154 -4.81 -14.54 -3.77
CA LYS A 154 -3.88 -15.62 -3.41
C LYS A 154 -2.88 -15.25 -2.30
N ILE A 155 -3.00 -14.07 -1.69
CA ILE A 155 -2.05 -13.64 -0.64
C ILE A 155 -2.07 -14.60 0.57
N ASP A 156 -3.24 -15.09 0.97
CA ASP A 156 -3.33 -16.09 2.03
C ASP A 156 -2.62 -17.40 1.66
N ASP A 157 -2.78 -17.87 0.42
CA ASP A 157 -2.12 -19.08 -0.08
C ASP A 157 -0.61 -18.88 -0.21
N ILE A 158 -0.18 -17.71 -0.69
CA ILE A 158 1.24 -17.30 -0.73
C ILE A 158 1.81 -17.32 0.69
N SER A 159 1.09 -16.73 1.65
CA SER A 159 1.54 -16.67 3.04
C SER A 159 1.71 -18.05 3.68
N LYS A 160 0.93 -19.04 3.28
CA LYS A 160 1.06 -20.44 3.76
C LYS A 160 2.29 -21.16 3.21
N LYS A 161 2.86 -20.72 2.08
CA LYS A 161 4.07 -21.32 1.50
C LYS A 161 5.32 -21.09 2.34
N TYR A 162 5.33 -20.04 3.16
CA TYR A 162 6.49 -19.58 3.90
C TYR A 162 6.30 -19.79 5.40
N SER A 163 7.29 -20.41 6.04
CA SER A 163 7.36 -20.53 7.51
C SER A 163 7.66 -19.21 8.20
N GLY A 164 8.25 -18.24 7.49
CA GLY A 164 8.56 -16.89 7.96
C GLY A 164 8.72 -15.90 6.81
N GLY A 165 8.60 -14.61 7.15
CA GLY A 165 8.85 -13.52 6.22
C GLY A 165 10.33 -13.18 6.09
N ILE A 166 10.63 -12.04 5.47
CA ILE A 166 11.97 -11.46 5.40
C ILE A 166 12.04 -10.18 6.22
N GLU A 167 13.25 -9.82 6.63
CA GLU A 167 13.52 -8.51 7.21
C GLU A 167 13.37 -7.41 6.15
N ARG A 168 13.10 -6.19 6.61
CA ARG A 168 12.99 -5.05 5.71
C ARG A 168 14.33 -4.68 5.08
N GLU A 169 14.24 -4.07 3.92
CA GLU A 169 15.38 -3.43 3.27
C GLU A 169 15.83 -2.19 4.07
N ASP A 170 17.09 -1.81 3.92
CA ASP A 170 17.58 -0.52 4.41
C ASP A 170 17.07 0.60 3.50
N ILE A 171 16.18 1.43 4.04
CA ILE A 171 15.41 2.43 3.31
C ILE A 171 15.62 3.80 3.96
N ALA A 172 16.08 4.76 3.16
CA ALA A 172 16.20 6.15 3.57
C ALA A 172 14.87 6.92 3.34
N PRO A 173 14.62 8.02 4.08
CA PRO A 173 13.44 8.86 3.87
C PRO A 173 13.31 9.42 2.45
N ASP A 174 14.44 9.66 1.77
CA ASP A 174 14.47 10.19 0.40
C ASP A 174 14.32 9.10 -0.67
N ASP A 175 14.35 7.80 -0.30
CA ASP A 175 14.06 6.73 -1.23
C ASP A 175 12.63 6.84 -1.76
N LEU A 176 12.46 6.57 -3.06
CA LEU A 176 11.17 6.64 -3.73
C LEU A 176 10.26 5.52 -3.21
N LEU A 177 9.06 5.90 -2.77
CA LEU A 177 8.04 4.99 -2.27
C LEU A 177 7.01 4.63 -3.34
N GLU A 178 6.52 5.66 -4.04
CA GLU A 178 5.47 5.48 -5.03
C GLU A 178 5.51 6.52 -6.14
N ILE A 179 4.90 6.18 -7.28
CA ILE A 179 4.64 7.10 -8.39
C ILE A 179 3.13 7.09 -8.65
N LEU A 180 2.48 8.22 -8.37
CA LEU A 180 1.05 8.41 -8.61
C LEU A 180 0.83 9.06 -9.97
N PHE A 181 0.06 8.41 -10.83
CA PHE A 181 -0.29 8.96 -12.14
C PHE A 181 -1.57 9.79 -12.04
N THR A 182 -1.49 11.03 -12.51
CA THR A 182 -2.64 11.94 -12.59
C THR A 182 -3.00 12.19 -14.05
N SER A 183 -4.30 12.33 -14.34
CA SER A 183 -4.76 12.78 -15.65
C SER A 183 -4.28 14.23 -15.86
N GLY A 184 -3.24 14.39 -16.66
CA GLY A 184 -2.69 15.71 -16.98
C GLY A 184 -3.71 16.56 -17.76
N THR A 185 -3.77 17.87 -17.51
CA THR A 185 -4.58 18.82 -18.28
C THR A 185 -4.16 18.89 -19.76
N THR A 186 -3.02 18.31 -20.13
CA THR A 186 -2.45 18.28 -21.49
C THR A 186 -2.66 16.96 -22.22
N GLY A 187 -3.38 16.00 -21.64
CA GLY A 187 -3.72 14.72 -22.28
C GLY A 187 -2.86 13.54 -21.85
N ASP A 188 -1.56 13.72 -21.62
CA ASP A 188 -0.69 12.62 -21.19
C ASP A 188 -0.65 12.51 -19.66
N PRO A 189 -0.77 11.31 -19.07
CA PRO A 189 -0.63 11.10 -17.64
C PRO A 189 0.74 11.53 -17.14
N LYS A 190 0.78 12.23 -16.00
CA LYS A 190 2.01 12.64 -15.32
C LYS A 190 2.22 11.83 -14.07
N GLY A 191 3.42 11.28 -13.88
CA GLY A 191 3.81 10.55 -12.69
C GLY A 191 4.35 11.51 -11.61
N VAL A 192 3.67 11.60 -10.48
CA VAL A 192 4.13 12.32 -9.29
C VAL A 192 4.94 11.36 -8.44
N MET A 193 6.22 11.64 -8.26
CA MET A 193 7.14 10.82 -7.48
C MET A 193 7.10 11.25 -6.01
N LEU A 194 6.80 10.31 -5.12
CA LEU A 194 6.71 10.54 -3.68
C LEU A 194 7.69 9.64 -2.93
N SER A 195 8.54 10.24 -2.10
CA SER A 195 9.44 9.51 -1.22
C SER A 195 8.75 9.02 0.05
N HIS A 196 9.39 8.12 0.79
CA HIS A 196 8.95 7.72 2.12
C HIS A 196 8.76 8.92 3.04
N GLY A 197 9.70 9.85 3.04
CA GLY A 197 9.66 11.07 3.85
C GLY A 197 8.48 11.99 3.48
N ASN A 198 8.11 12.10 2.19
CA ASN A 198 6.96 12.89 1.79
C ASN A 198 5.66 12.36 2.42
N ILE A 199 5.45 11.05 2.35
CA ILE A 199 4.27 10.42 2.93
C ILE A 199 4.31 10.50 4.47
N MET A 200 5.46 10.23 5.09
CA MET A 200 5.59 10.28 6.55
C MET A 200 5.40 11.69 7.11
N SER A 201 5.76 12.74 6.37
CA SER A 201 5.44 14.12 6.76
C SER A 201 3.93 14.33 6.84
N ASN A 202 3.17 13.91 5.82
CA ASN A 202 1.71 13.99 5.82
C ASN A 202 1.08 13.16 6.96
N VAL A 203 1.57 11.94 7.20
CA VAL A 203 1.10 11.10 8.30
C VAL A 203 1.33 11.78 9.64
N SER A 204 2.51 12.38 9.84
CA SER A 204 2.84 13.12 11.05
C SER A 204 1.93 14.33 11.27
N ASP A 205 1.62 15.09 10.23
CA ASP A 205 0.75 16.26 10.31
C ASP A 205 -0.71 15.85 10.60
N ILE A 206 -1.21 14.78 9.98
CA ILE A 206 -2.54 14.24 10.28
C ILE A 206 -2.61 13.78 11.75
N TYR A 207 -1.60 13.07 12.23
CA TYR A 207 -1.54 12.59 13.62
C TYR A 207 -1.58 13.73 14.64
N ARG A 208 -0.99 14.88 14.33
CA ARG A 208 -1.02 16.08 15.19
C ARG A 208 -2.40 16.71 15.29
N ILE A 209 -3.19 16.61 14.21
CA ILE A 209 -4.49 17.32 14.09
C ILE A 209 -5.63 16.42 14.55
N ILE A 210 -5.56 15.13 14.24
CA ILE A 210 -6.63 14.17 14.51
C ILE A 210 -6.17 13.19 15.59
N GLU A 211 -6.90 13.17 16.70
CA GLU A 211 -6.65 12.15 17.71
C GLU A 211 -7.32 10.84 17.32
N TYR A 212 -6.50 9.87 17.03
CA TYR A 212 -6.90 8.48 16.85
C TYR A 212 -6.51 7.65 18.06
N GLY A 213 -7.42 6.79 18.51
CA GLY A 213 -7.17 5.83 19.58
C GLY A 213 -7.50 4.40 19.15
N PRO A 214 -7.14 3.40 19.96
CA PRO A 214 -7.38 1.98 19.63
C PRO A 214 -8.85 1.60 19.44
N SER A 215 -9.78 2.43 19.94
CA SER A 215 -11.23 2.25 19.78
C SER A 215 -11.80 2.85 18.50
N ASP A 216 -11.04 3.69 17.82
CA ASP A 216 -11.52 4.37 16.62
C ASP A 216 -11.57 3.42 15.41
N ARG A 217 -12.50 3.71 14.51
CA ARG A 217 -12.66 2.99 13.24
C ARG A 217 -12.84 3.99 12.12
N ALA A 218 -12.06 3.81 11.05
CA ALA A 218 -12.18 4.62 9.85
C ALA A 218 -12.82 3.79 8.73
N PHE A 219 -13.70 4.41 7.96
CA PHE A 219 -14.26 3.81 6.75
C PHE A 219 -13.40 4.18 5.55
N SER A 220 -12.92 3.18 4.82
CA SER A 220 -12.27 3.37 3.53
C SER A 220 -13.33 3.37 2.42
N ILE A 221 -13.81 4.57 2.06
CA ILE A 221 -14.84 4.77 1.03
C ILE A 221 -14.22 5.30 -0.26
N LEU A 222 -13.25 6.20 -0.12
CA LEU A 222 -12.53 6.73 -1.27
C LEU A 222 -11.54 5.69 -1.80
N PRO A 223 -11.27 5.68 -3.12
CA PRO A 223 -10.20 4.85 -3.66
C PRO A 223 -8.87 5.10 -2.94
N ILE A 224 -8.11 4.03 -2.72
CA ILE A 224 -6.84 4.08 -1.98
C ILE A 224 -5.60 4.18 -2.88
N HIS A 225 -5.82 4.50 -4.16
CA HIS A 225 -4.76 4.78 -5.15
C HIS A 225 -4.59 6.26 -5.38
#